data_d687de29456e87e896c2f2cfbab42fc2
#
_entry.id   d687de29456e87e896c2f2cfbab42fc2
#
_cell.length_a   1.000
_cell.length_b   1.000
_cell.length_c   1.000
_cell.angle_alpha   90.00
_cell.angle_beta   90.00
_cell.angle_gamma   90.00
#
_symmetry.space_group_name_H-M   'P 1'
#
loop_
_entity.id
_entity.type
_entity.pdbx_description
1 polymer ?
#
loop_
_entity_poly.entity_id
_entity_poly.type
_entity_poly.pdbx_seq_one_letter_code
_entity_poly.pdbx_strand_id
1 'polypeptide(L)'
;MSSLRRPEHVVRSIPDALSGARPAISFEFFPPKDDAGEALLWETIRRLEKTQPTFVSVTYGAGGTSRDRTIRVTDRIARETTMTPMAHLTCVGHSVTELRNIIGHYANGAVRNILALRGDPQGGLDQPWVSHPEGLDHAEQLVSLVRQLGPFTVGVAAFPDRHPESPSLDADAEVLVRKADAGAAFAITQFFFTTDAYLRLRDRVVARGRELPIIPGLMPVTNVRQLARMTELSGQPVPKDVSDRLEAVDGDPAAVREVGVQIATELAQSLLAEGAPGIHFITMNRSPATLQVWDNLGLEAAQWGAAAAVPDPVRS
;
A
#
# COMPACT_ATOMS: atom_id res chain seq x y z
N MET A 1 13.77 -38.81 -4.07
CA MET A 1 12.88 -37.63 -4.02
C MET A 1 13.77 -36.41 -3.85
N SER A 2 14.10 -35.74 -4.94
CA SER A 2 14.96 -34.56 -4.95
C SER A 2 14.14 -33.36 -4.46
N SER A 3 14.49 -32.82 -3.29
CA SER A 3 13.92 -31.56 -2.82
C SER A 3 14.43 -30.46 -3.75
N LEU A 4 13.59 -29.96 -4.61
CA LEU A 4 13.82 -28.72 -5.33
C LEU A 4 13.98 -27.60 -4.29
N ARG A 5 15.21 -27.30 -3.90
CA ARG A 5 15.53 -26.05 -3.20
C ARG A 5 15.11 -24.93 -4.13
N ARG A 6 14.14 -24.11 -3.71
CA ARG A 6 13.89 -22.82 -4.36
C ARG A 6 15.23 -22.08 -4.42
N PRO A 7 15.56 -21.44 -5.57
CA PRO A 7 16.68 -20.51 -5.56
C PRO A 7 16.39 -19.48 -4.45
N GLU A 8 17.40 -19.19 -3.63
CA GLU A 8 17.35 -18.11 -2.64
C GLU A 8 17.10 -16.82 -3.42
N HIS A 9 15.85 -16.42 -3.53
CA HIS A 9 15.52 -15.09 -3.98
C HIS A 9 16.14 -14.16 -2.93
N VAL A 10 17.16 -13.42 -3.32
CA VAL A 10 17.64 -12.28 -2.55
C VAL A 10 16.45 -11.32 -2.48
N VAL A 11 15.67 -11.42 -1.40
CA VAL A 11 14.54 -10.53 -1.13
C VAL A 11 15.17 -9.17 -0.86
N ARG A 12 15.21 -8.31 -1.89
CA ARG A 12 15.56 -6.90 -1.67
C ARG A 12 14.52 -6.34 -0.72
N SER A 13 14.95 -5.62 0.29
CA SER A 13 14.02 -4.92 1.16
C SER A 13 13.22 -3.89 0.35
N ILE A 14 12.00 -3.58 0.77
CA ILE A 14 11.21 -2.53 0.10
C ILE A 14 12.00 -1.21 0.02
N PRO A 15 12.69 -0.72 1.08
CA PRO A 15 13.56 0.45 1.00
C PRO A 15 14.64 0.38 -0.07
N ASP A 16 15.31 -0.77 -0.24
CA ASP A 16 16.33 -0.94 -1.29
C ASP A 16 15.72 -0.82 -2.70
N ALA A 17 14.50 -1.33 -2.86
CA ALA A 17 13.78 -1.20 -4.12
C ALA A 17 13.35 0.24 -4.42
N LEU A 18 12.95 1.00 -3.38
CA LEU A 18 12.56 2.40 -3.51
C LEU A 18 13.73 3.33 -3.84
N SER A 19 14.96 2.91 -3.54
CA SER A 19 16.19 3.64 -3.88
C SER A 19 16.75 3.26 -5.26
N GLY A 20 16.09 2.36 -5.99
CA GLY A 20 16.51 1.87 -7.29
C GLY A 20 16.27 2.88 -8.43
N ALA A 21 16.91 2.65 -9.58
CA ALA A 21 16.74 3.47 -10.78
C ALA A 21 15.37 3.29 -11.47
N ARG A 22 14.59 2.27 -11.11
CA ARG A 22 13.25 2.01 -11.65
C ARG A 22 12.21 2.31 -10.60
N PRO A 23 11.05 2.87 -10.97
CA PRO A 23 9.97 3.11 -10.03
C PRO A 23 9.47 1.80 -9.41
N ALA A 24 9.25 1.79 -8.12
CA ALA A 24 8.67 0.67 -7.41
C ALA A 24 7.16 0.59 -7.69
N ILE A 25 6.69 -0.56 -8.15
CA ILE A 25 5.27 -0.78 -8.37
C ILE A 25 4.73 -1.79 -7.37
N SER A 26 3.61 -1.48 -6.77
CA SER A 26 2.98 -2.31 -5.75
C SER A 26 1.46 -2.29 -5.86
N PHE A 27 0.82 -3.33 -5.32
CA PHE A 27 -0.62 -3.51 -5.41
C PHE A 27 -1.21 -3.77 -4.04
N GLU A 28 -2.37 -3.16 -3.78
CA GLU A 28 -3.17 -3.38 -2.59
C GLU A 28 -4.34 -4.30 -2.87
N PHE A 29 -4.52 -5.29 -1.99
CA PHE A 29 -5.64 -6.22 -1.98
C PHE A 29 -6.45 -6.09 -0.70
N PHE A 30 -7.73 -6.44 -0.79
CA PHE A 30 -8.66 -6.47 0.33
C PHE A 30 -8.96 -7.93 0.71
N PRO A 31 -9.09 -8.24 2.01
CA PRO A 31 -9.51 -9.58 2.41
C PRO A 31 -10.89 -9.89 1.82
N PRO A 32 -11.08 -11.07 1.22
CA PRO A 32 -12.34 -11.44 0.61
C PRO A 32 -13.43 -11.65 1.68
N LYS A 33 -14.69 -11.37 1.32
CA LYS A 33 -15.82 -11.56 2.25
C LYS A 33 -16.30 -13.02 2.30
N ASP A 34 -16.15 -13.72 1.18
CA ASP A 34 -16.63 -15.08 0.95
C ASP A 34 -15.71 -15.86 -0.01
N ASP A 35 -16.04 -17.10 -0.29
CA ASP A 35 -15.21 -17.97 -1.13
C ASP A 35 -15.20 -17.54 -2.60
N ALA A 36 -16.30 -16.96 -3.11
CA ALA A 36 -16.34 -16.40 -4.46
C ALA A 36 -15.41 -15.19 -4.59
N GLY A 37 -15.42 -14.31 -3.59
CA GLY A 37 -14.46 -13.21 -3.47
C GLY A 37 -13.01 -13.69 -3.35
N GLU A 38 -12.77 -14.81 -2.64
CA GLU A 38 -11.43 -15.39 -2.54
C GLU A 38 -10.95 -15.94 -3.90
N ALA A 39 -11.81 -16.60 -4.66
CA ALA A 39 -11.47 -17.06 -5.99
C ALA A 39 -11.11 -15.90 -6.93
N LEU A 40 -11.90 -14.80 -6.93
CA LEU A 40 -11.62 -13.60 -7.71
C LEU A 40 -10.30 -12.93 -7.28
N LEU A 41 -10.04 -12.86 -5.98
CA LEU A 41 -8.78 -12.33 -5.45
C LEU A 41 -7.58 -13.13 -5.98
N TRP A 42 -7.63 -14.45 -5.94
CA TRP A 42 -6.55 -15.30 -6.44
C TRP A 42 -6.35 -15.20 -7.94
N GLU A 43 -7.43 -15.06 -8.73
CA GLU A 43 -7.32 -14.78 -10.16
C GLU A 43 -6.59 -13.45 -10.40
N THR A 44 -6.96 -12.41 -9.65
CA THR A 44 -6.32 -11.09 -9.73
C THR A 44 -4.84 -11.15 -9.32
N ILE A 45 -4.52 -11.83 -8.21
CA ILE A 45 -3.14 -12.05 -7.74
C ILE A 45 -2.30 -12.71 -8.84
N ARG A 46 -2.80 -13.80 -9.46
CA ARG A 46 -2.06 -14.51 -10.52
C ARG A 46 -1.84 -13.68 -11.78
N ARG A 47 -2.76 -12.78 -12.10
CA ARG A 47 -2.58 -11.85 -13.23
C ARG A 47 -1.52 -10.80 -12.92
N LEU A 48 -1.58 -10.17 -11.73
CA LEU A 48 -0.66 -9.12 -11.32
C LEU A 48 0.73 -9.65 -10.96
N GLU A 49 0.86 -10.91 -10.53
CA GLU A 49 2.16 -11.55 -10.29
C GLU A 49 3.08 -11.50 -11.53
N LYS A 50 2.51 -11.56 -12.74
CA LYS A 50 3.26 -11.50 -13.99
C LYS A 50 3.98 -10.17 -14.22
N THR A 51 3.53 -9.10 -13.60
CA THR A 51 4.21 -7.79 -13.64
C THR A 51 5.42 -7.70 -12.71
N GLN A 52 5.64 -8.72 -11.88
CA GLN A 52 6.72 -8.79 -10.88
C GLN A 52 6.77 -7.53 -10.00
N PRO A 53 5.69 -7.25 -9.24
CA PRO A 53 5.62 -6.06 -8.41
C PRO A 53 6.70 -6.07 -7.33
N THR A 54 7.12 -4.89 -6.90
CA THR A 54 8.07 -4.71 -5.80
C THR A 54 7.56 -5.35 -4.51
N PHE A 55 6.28 -5.13 -4.22
CA PHE A 55 5.56 -5.77 -3.11
C PHE A 55 4.06 -5.74 -3.37
N VAL A 56 3.33 -6.46 -2.55
CA VAL A 56 1.87 -6.38 -2.49
C VAL A 56 1.42 -6.22 -1.05
N SER A 57 0.34 -5.48 -0.81
CA SER A 57 -0.23 -5.33 0.52
C SER A 57 -1.61 -5.96 0.62
N VAL A 58 -1.97 -6.38 1.84
CA VAL A 58 -3.31 -6.89 2.16
C VAL A 58 -3.88 -6.05 3.29
N THR A 59 -5.01 -5.40 3.04
CA THR A 59 -5.65 -4.52 4.02
C THR A 59 -6.13 -5.31 5.24
N TYR A 60 -6.23 -4.61 6.37
CA TYR A 60 -6.65 -5.20 7.64
C TYR A 60 -8.08 -4.81 7.94
N GLY A 61 -8.97 -5.78 8.04
CA GLY A 61 -10.36 -5.51 8.36
C GLY A 61 -10.60 -5.31 9.85
N ALA A 62 -11.51 -4.41 10.21
CA ALA A 62 -11.83 -4.06 11.59
C ALA A 62 -12.57 -5.16 12.38
N GLY A 63 -13.10 -6.20 11.72
CA GLY A 63 -13.85 -7.30 12.36
C GLY A 63 -13.04 -8.58 12.54
N GLY A 64 -13.34 -9.39 13.56
CA GLY A 64 -12.58 -10.60 13.90
C GLY A 64 -12.38 -11.58 12.73
N THR A 65 -13.44 -11.91 11.99
CA THR A 65 -13.35 -12.83 10.83
C THR A 65 -12.53 -12.27 9.66
N SER A 66 -12.49 -10.95 9.49
CA SER A 66 -11.65 -10.30 8.48
C SER A 66 -10.17 -10.27 8.87
N ARG A 67 -9.86 -10.23 10.17
CA ARG A 67 -8.48 -10.35 10.70
C ARG A 67 -7.84 -11.68 10.32
N ASP A 68 -8.54 -12.79 10.61
CA ASP A 68 -8.04 -14.13 10.31
C ASP A 68 -7.87 -14.34 8.79
N ARG A 69 -8.76 -13.76 8.00
CA ARG A 69 -8.64 -13.81 6.53
C ARG A 69 -7.46 -13.00 6.03
N THR A 70 -7.20 -11.80 6.57
CA THR A 70 -6.01 -11.02 6.22
C THR A 70 -4.73 -11.80 6.49
N ILE A 71 -4.58 -12.38 7.69
CA ILE A 71 -3.41 -13.18 8.05
C ILE A 71 -3.26 -14.36 7.09
N ARG A 72 -4.34 -15.12 6.86
CA ARG A 72 -4.33 -16.28 5.97
C ARG A 72 -3.97 -15.92 4.52
N VAL A 73 -4.57 -14.85 3.97
CA VAL A 73 -4.28 -14.41 2.59
C VAL A 73 -2.82 -13.95 2.47
N THR A 74 -2.33 -13.17 3.44
CA THR A 74 -0.95 -12.68 3.42
C THR A 74 0.06 -13.84 3.51
N ASP A 75 -0.18 -14.81 4.39
CA ASP A 75 0.65 -16.02 4.50
C ASP A 75 0.61 -16.86 3.20
N ARG A 76 -0.55 -16.99 2.57
CA ARG A 76 -0.66 -17.72 1.29
C ARG A 76 0.11 -17.00 0.19
N ILE A 77 0.01 -15.67 0.07
CA ILE A 77 0.80 -14.90 -0.89
C ILE A 77 2.29 -15.19 -0.69
N ALA A 78 2.76 -15.14 0.57
CA ALA A 78 4.16 -15.42 0.88
C ALA A 78 4.64 -16.82 0.48
N ARG A 79 3.76 -17.82 0.56
CA ARG A 79 4.11 -19.23 0.31
C ARG A 79 3.86 -19.69 -1.12
N GLU A 80 2.81 -19.15 -1.77
CA GLU A 80 2.30 -19.67 -3.03
C GLU A 80 2.62 -18.75 -4.23
N THR A 81 3.23 -17.58 -4.01
CA THR A 81 3.60 -16.63 -5.06
C THR A 81 5.06 -16.22 -4.98
N THR A 82 5.54 -15.53 -6.01
CA THR A 82 6.88 -14.90 -6.03
C THR A 82 6.87 -13.48 -5.46
N MET A 83 5.70 -12.95 -5.12
CA MET A 83 5.53 -11.59 -4.64
C MET A 83 5.94 -11.43 -3.17
N THR A 84 6.46 -10.26 -2.82
CA THR A 84 6.79 -9.87 -1.46
C THR A 84 5.54 -9.34 -0.76
N PRO A 85 4.97 -10.01 0.25
CA PRO A 85 3.80 -9.52 0.95
C PRO A 85 4.14 -8.48 2.01
N MET A 86 3.24 -7.53 2.19
CA MET A 86 3.17 -6.59 3.31
C MET A 86 1.81 -6.72 3.99
N ALA A 87 1.77 -6.99 5.27
CA ALA A 87 0.54 -7.06 6.04
C ALA A 87 0.19 -5.67 6.58
N HIS A 88 -1.06 -5.21 6.42
CA HIS A 88 -1.56 -4.11 7.21
C HIS A 88 -1.81 -4.60 8.64
N LEU A 89 -1.52 -3.76 9.63
CA LEU A 89 -1.82 -4.00 11.04
C LEU A 89 -2.28 -2.71 11.69
N THR A 90 -3.37 -2.77 12.45
CA THR A 90 -3.99 -1.59 13.08
C THR A 90 -3.91 -1.64 14.59
N CYS A 91 -3.83 -0.48 15.24
CA CYS A 91 -3.95 -0.35 16.71
C CYS A 91 -5.37 -0.64 17.19
N VAL A 92 -6.37 -0.17 16.43
CA VAL A 92 -7.79 -0.19 16.84
C VAL A 92 -8.27 -1.60 17.21
N GLY A 93 -8.93 -1.70 18.36
CA GLY A 93 -9.54 -2.95 18.82
C GLY A 93 -8.57 -4.06 19.22
N HIS A 94 -7.29 -3.73 19.49
CA HIS A 94 -6.30 -4.69 19.96
C HIS A 94 -5.63 -4.23 21.23
N SER A 95 -5.42 -5.17 22.15
CA SER A 95 -4.44 -5.03 23.23
C SER A 95 -3.00 -5.17 22.67
N VAL A 96 -2.02 -4.66 23.41
CA VAL A 96 -0.59 -4.84 23.09
C VAL A 96 -0.23 -6.34 23.03
N THR A 97 -0.85 -7.16 23.87
CA THR A 97 -0.63 -8.62 23.87
C THR A 97 -1.11 -9.25 22.56
N GLU A 98 -2.29 -8.90 22.07
CA GLU A 98 -2.78 -9.38 20.78
C GLU A 98 -1.91 -8.91 19.62
N LEU A 99 -1.48 -7.64 19.62
CA LEU A 99 -0.54 -7.13 18.60
C LEU A 99 0.78 -7.91 18.61
N ARG A 100 1.35 -8.21 19.78
CA ARG A 100 2.55 -9.05 19.91
C ARG A 100 2.35 -10.44 19.31
N ASN A 101 1.20 -11.06 19.58
CA ASN A 101 0.88 -12.39 19.05
C ASN A 101 0.75 -12.38 17.52
N ILE A 102 0.10 -11.36 16.94
CA ILE A 102 -0.03 -11.20 15.48
C ILE A 102 1.34 -10.97 14.84
N ILE A 103 2.16 -10.07 15.39
CA ILE A 103 3.51 -9.81 14.91
C ILE A 103 4.38 -11.07 15.02
N GLY A 104 4.27 -11.82 16.12
CA GLY A 104 4.94 -13.11 16.31
C GLY A 104 4.50 -14.17 15.28
N HIS A 105 3.22 -14.20 14.93
CA HIS A 105 2.72 -15.05 13.84
C HIS A 105 3.38 -14.70 12.49
N TYR A 106 3.45 -13.41 12.14
CA TYR A 106 4.14 -12.95 10.92
C TYR A 106 5.64 -13.27 10.95
N ALA A 107 6.30 -13.11 12.11
CA ALA A 107 7.71 -13.45 12.27
C ALA A 107 7.99 -14.94 12.04
N ASN A 108 7.10 -15.82 12.47
CA ASN A 108 7.19 -17.28 12.25
C ASN A 108 6.83 -17.68 10.81
N GLY A 109 6.03 -16.86 10.12
CA GLY A 109 5.74 -16.98 8.69
C GLY A 109 6.85 -16.37 7.82
N ALA A 110 6.53 -16.16 6.54
CA ALA A 110 7.43 -15.52 5.57
C ALA A 110 7.16 -14.00 5.40
N VAL A 111 6.32 -13.39 6.25
CA VAL A 111 5.98 -11.97 6.19
C VAL A 111 7.03 -11.17 6.95
N ARG A 112 7.63 -10.19 6.27
CA ARG A 112 8.70 -9.34 6.84
C ARG A 112 8.40 -7.86 6.74
N ASN A 113 7.27 -7.50 6.13
CA ASN A 113 6.87 -6.11 5.93
C ASN A 113 5.49 -5.87 6.54
N ILE A 114 5.36 -4.80 7.31
CA ILE A 114 4.12 -4.43 8.00
C ILE A 114 3.81 -2.96 7.68
N LEU A 115 2.58 -2.67 7.24
CA LEU A 115 2.04 -1.32 7.19
C LEU A 115 1.34 -1.04 8.53
N ALA A 116 1.99 -0.22 9.36
CA ALA A 116 1.49 0.12 10.69
C ALA A 116 0.48 1.28 10.61
N LEU A 117 -0.73 1.04 11.06
CA LEU A 117 -1.86 1.95 10.98
C LEU A 117 -2.48 2.17 12.36
N ARG A 118 -3.11 3.32 12.58
CA ARG A 118 -3.98 3.50 13.75
C ARG A 118 -5.25 2.65 13.61
N GLY A 119 -5.80 2.63 12.41
CA GLY A 119 -7.08 2.05 12.08
C GLY A 119 -8.23 3.04 12.27
N ASP A 120 -9.36 2.76 11.60
CA ASP A 120 -10.56 3.57 11.64
C ASP A 120 -11.38 3.26 12.91
N PRO A 121 -12.26 4.18 13.35
CA PRO A 121 -13.15 3.94 14.47
C PRO A 121 -14.01 2.68 14.25
N GLN A 122 -14.23 1.92 15.32
CA GLN A 122 -15.17 0.79 15.28
C GLN A 122 -16.59 1.32 15.05
N GLY A 123 -17.26 0.80 14.04
CA GLY A 123 -18.60 1.24 13.66
C GLY A 123 -18.65 2.29 12.54
N GLY A 124 -17.48 2.75 12.05
CA GLY A 124 -17.37 3.69 10.94
C GLY A 124 -16.79 5.04 11.32
N LEU A 125 -16.49 5.86 10.31
CA LEU A 125 -15.82 7.16 10.50
C LEU A 125 -16.65 8.21 11.26
N ASP A 126 -17.96 8.04 11.33
CA ASP A 126 -18.87 8.91 12.11
C ASP A 126 -18.81 8.64 13.62
N GLN A 127 -18.12 7.56 14.03
CA GLN A 127 -17.94 7.22 15.43
C GLN A 127 -16.65 7.80 15.98
N PRO A 128 -16.60 8.17 17.27
CA PRO A 128 -15.36 8.59 17.90
C PRO A 128 -14.36 7.44 17.90
N TRP A 129 -13.09 7.76 17.61
CA TRP A 129 -12.04 6.78 17.77
C TRP A 129 -11.78 6.49 19.25
N VAL A 130 -11.81 5.22 19.62
CA VAL A 130 -11.58 4.77 21.00
C VAL A 130 -10.49 3.72 21.00
N SER A 131 -9.45 3.95 21.81
CA SER A 131 -8.38 2.97 22.00
C SER A 131 -8.87 1.76 22.83
N HIS A 132 -8.25 0.61 22.59
CA HIS A 132 -8.39 -0.51 23.52
C HIS A 132 -7.73 -0.13 24.85
N PRO A 133 -8.31 -0.43 26.05
CA PRO A 133 -7.74 -0.02 27.35
C PRO A 133 -6.29 -0.45 27.57
N GLU A 134 -5.89 -1.58 26.98
CA GLU A 134 -4.52 -2.11 27.01
C GLU A 134 -3.84 -2.03 25.64
N GLY A 135 -4.30 -1.12 24.77
CA GLY A 135 -3.86 -1.00 23.38
C GLY A 135 -2.90 0.15 23.13
N LEU A 136 -2.80 0.52 21.87
CA LEU A 136 -2.01 1.64 21.37
C LEU A 136 -2.94 2.69 20.75
N ASP A 137 -2.62 3.97 20.95
CA ASP A 137 -3.44 5.09 20.48
C ASP A 137 -3.06 5.55 19.09
N HIS A 138 -1.77 5.38 18.70
CA HIS A 138 -1.21 5.97 17.51
C HIS A 138 -0.32 5.01 16.74
N ALA A 139 -0.25 5.20 15.42
CA ALA A 139 0.53 4.34 14.53
C ALA A 139 2.04 4.38 14.85
N GLU A 140 2.61 5.50 15.32
CA GLU A 140 4.03 5.57 15.71
C GLU A 140 4.36 4.65 16.88
N GLN A 141 3.42 4.41 17.79
CA GLN A 141 3.60 3.44 18.88
C GLN A 141 3.63 2.00 18.34
N LEU A 142 2.79 1.70 17.33
CA LEU A 142 2.80 0.42 16.65
C LEU A 142 4.08 0.22 15.85
N VAL A 143 4.58 1.25 15.16
CA VAL A 143 5.89 1.20 14.50
C VAL A 143 6.98 0.81 15.49
N SER A 144 7.04 1.49 16.64
CA SER A 144 8.03 1.19 17.69
C SER A 144 7.89 -0.25 18.21
N LEU A 145 6.67 -0.72 18.44
CA LEU A 145 6.42 -2.09 18.90
C LEU A 145 6.90 -3.12 17.87
N VAL A 146 6.56 -2.94 16.58
CA VAL A 146 6.99 -3.86 15.51
C VAL A 146 8.51 -3.91 15.40
N ARG A 147 9.17 -2.75 15.46
CA ARG A 147 10.65 -2.65 15.40
C ARG A 147 11.35 -3.33 16.57
N GLN A 148 10.75 -3.30 17.78
CA GLN A 148 11.26 -3.99 18.95
C GLN A 148 11.13 -5.52 18.88
N LEU A 149 10.13 -6.02 18.16
CA LEU A 149 9.81 -7.46 18.11
C LEU A 149 10.54 -8.24 17.02
N GLY A 150 11.20 -7.56 16.08
CA GLY A 150 11.95 -8.25 15.03
C GLY A 150 12.44 -7.35 13.91
N PRO A 151 13.17 -7.94 12.94
CA PRO A 151 13.74 -7.22 11.81
C PRO A 151 12.69 -6.97 10.70
N PHE A 152 11.57 -6.38 11.07
CA PHE A 152 10.53 -6.01 10.12
C PHE A 152 10.86 -4.70 9.42
N THR A 153 10.53 -4.60 8.14
CA THR A 153 10.39 -3.33 7.44
C THR A 153 9.00 -2.78 7.72
N VAL A 154 8.92 -1.55 8.21
CA VAL A 154 7.65 -0.93 8.58
C VAL A 154 7.35 0.23 7.66
N GLY A 155 6.22 0.16 6.95
CA GLY A 155 5.59 1.26 6.24
C GLY A 155 4.50 1.90 7.08
N VAL A 156 4.09 3.11 6.72
CA VAL A 156 3.00 3.85 7.38
C VAL A 156 2.10 4.56 6.36
N ALA A 157 0.88 4.93 6.77
CA ALA A 157 0.00 5.73 5.91
C ALA A 157 0.36 7.22 5.99
N ALA A 158 0.16 7.91 4.85
CA ALA A 158 0.28 9.35 4.69
C ALA A 158 -0.96 9.93 3.97
N PHE A 159 -1.25 11.22 4.13
CA PHE A 159 -2.46 11.86 3.62
C PHE A 159 -2.10 13.15 2.87
N PRO A 160 -2.07 13.14 1.52
CA PRO A 160 -1.76 14.32 0.72
C PRO A 160 -2.76 15.46 0.88
N ASP A 161 -4.04 15.13 0.97
CA ASP A 161 -5.16 16.08 1.08
C ASP A 161 -5.70 16.24 2.50
N ARG A 162 -4.96 15.84 3.51
CA ARG A 162 -5.27 15.90 4.94
C ARG A 162 -6.09 14.69 5.44
N HIS A 163 -5.69 14.17 6.61
CA HIS A 163 -6.51 13.19 7.34
C HIS A 163 -7.79 13.85 7.86
N PRO A 164 -8.97 13.21 7.79
CA PRO A 164 -10.25 13.80 8.23
C PRO A 164 -10.23 14.40 9.65
N GLU A 165 -9.55 13.75 10.58
CA GLU A 165 -9.43 14.21 11.97
C GLU A 165 -8.25 15.18 12.21
N SER A 166 -7.42 15.44 11.20
CA SER A 166 -6.25 16.32 11.36
C SER A 166 -6.68 17.80 11.31
N PRO A 167 -6.13 18.67 12.15
CA PRO A 167 -6.45 20.09 12.11
C PRO A 167 -5.85 20.77 10.87
N SER A 168 -4.75 20.25 10.31
CA SER A 168 -4.05 20.88 9.18
C SER A 168 -3.13 19.90 8.45
N LEU A 169 -2.72 20.27 7.22
CA LEU A 169 -1.68 19.57 6.46
C LEU A 169 -0.31 19.58 7.16
N ASP A 170 -0.04 20.62 7.93
CA ASP A 170 1.19 20.72 8.73
C ASP A 170 1.19 19.72 9.89
N ALA A 171 0.04 19.53 10.55
CA ALA A 171 -0.12 18.52 11.59
C ALA A 171 0.06 17.09 11.02
N ASP A 172 -0.45 16.82 9.80
CA ASP A 172 -0.24 15.53 9.13
C ASP A 172 1.24 15.28 8.82
N ALA A 173 1.96 16.31 8.36
CA ALA A 173 3.39 16.21 8.12
C ALA A 173 4.18 15.95 9.42
N GLU A 174 3.80 16.57 10.54
CA GLU A 174 4.38 16.29 11.85
C GLU A 174 4.11 14.87 12.33
N VAL A 175 2.89 14.36 12.14
CA VAL A 175 2.56 12.96 12.42
C VAL A 175 3.43 12.03 11.59
N LEU A 176 3.64 12.34 10.31
CA LEU A 176 4.47 11.52 9.44
C LEU A 176 5.95 11.53 9.86
N VAL A 177 6.46 12.67 10.30
CA VAL A 177 7.82 12.79 10.88
C VAL A 177 7.94 11.94 12.14
N ARG A 178 6.97 12.00 13.09
CA ARG A 178 6.99 11.14 14.29
C ARG A 178 6.97 9.66 13.95
N LYS A 179 6.21 9.24 12.92
CA LYS A 179 6.22 7.85 12.42
C LYS A 179 7.59 7.45 11.88
N ALA A 180 8.27 8.35 11.14
CA ALA A 180 9.63 8.13 10.66
C ALA A 180 10.63 8.03 11.81
N ASP A 181 10.53 8.90 12.82
CA ASP A 181 11.36 8.86 14.04
C ASP A 181 11.17 7.58 14.85
N ALA A 182 9.97 7.03 14.85
CA ALA A 182 9.66 5.74 15.47
C ALA A 182 10.25 4.53 14.69
N GLY A 183 10.77 4.73 13.48
CA GLY A 183 11.44 3.72 12.67
C GLY A 183 10.67 3.26 11.43
N ALA A 184 9.69 4.04 10.95
CA ALA A 184 9.07 3.79 9.66
C ALA A 184 10.10 4.02 8.53
N ALA A 185 10.16 3.09 7.59
CA ALA A 185 11.13 3.12 6.49
C ALA A 185 10.60 3.79 5.22
N PHE A 186 9.30 3.88 5.07
CA PHE A 186 8.60 4.54 3.96
C PHE A 186 7.15 4.83 4.34
N ALA A 187 6.47 5.62 3.52
CA ALA A 187 5.04 5.85 3.63
C ALA A 187 4.32 5.47 2.33
N ILE A 188 3.03 5.13 2.44
CA ILE A 188 2.11 4.98 1.32
C ILE A 188 0.99 5.99 1.54
N THR A 189 0.63 6.74 0.50
CA THR A 189 -0.45 7.71 0.65
C THR A 189 -1.83 7.06 0.50
N GLN A 190 -2.84 7.68 1.13
CA GLN A 190 -4.23 7.52 0.70
C GLN A 190 -4.32 7.93 -0.78
N PHE A 191 -5.33 7.42 -1.53
CA PHE A 191 -5.52 7.87 -2.91
C PHE A 191 -5.86 9.37 -2.95
N PHE A 192 -5.48 10.02 -4.03
CA PHE A 192 -5.65 11.46 -4.29
C PHE A 192 -5.65 11.69 -5.80
N PHE A 193 -5.89 12.92 -6.26
CA PHE A 193 -6.10 13.18 -7.68
C PHE A 193 -5.19 14.25 -8.29
N THR A 194 -4.34 14.92 -7.51
CA THR A 194 -3.48 16.01 -8.02
C THR A 194 -2.02 15.82 -7.60
N THR A 195 -1.10 15.98 -8.52
CA THR A 195 0.34 15.92 -8.25
C THR A 195 0.75 16.94 -7.17
N ASP A 196 0.14 18.12 -7.17
CA ASP A 196 0.41 19.17 -6.19
C ASP A 196 0.13 18.73 -4.74
N ALA A 197 -0.89 17.90 -4.50
CA ALA A 197 -1.19 17.41 -3.16
C ALA A 197 -0.02 16.55 -2.63
N TYR A 198 0.51 15.68 -3.47
CA TYR A 198 1.68 14.86 -3.16
C TYR A 198 2.93 15.71 -2.92
N LEU A 199 3.22 16.67 -3.80
CA LEU A 199 4.39 17.53 -3.69
C LEU A 199 4.34 18.35 -2.40
N ARG A 200 3.19 18.95 -2.09
CA ARG A 200 3.00 19.70 -0.83
C ARG A 200 3.23 18.83 0.41
N LEU A 201 2.83 17.57 0.41
CA LEU A 201 3.10 16.65 1.52
C LEU A 201 4.60 16.37 1.62
N ARG A 202 5.25 15.96 0.52
CA ARG A 202 6.68 15.68 0.45
C ARG A 202 7.51 16.86 0.97
N ASP A 203 7.25 18.05 0.44
CA ASP A 203 8.02 19.26 0.76
C ASP A 203 7.85 19.68 2.23
N ARG A 204 6.65 19.48 2.82
CA ARG A 204 6.44 19.71 4.26
C ARG A 204 7.24 18.74 5.14
N VAL A 205 7.37 17.50 4.74
CA VAL A 205 8.16 16.49 5.48
C VAL A 205 9.65 16.81 5.38
N VAL A 206 10.12 17.16 4.17
CA VAL A 206 11.52 17.59 3.95
C VAL A 206 11.84 18.85 4.74
N ALA A 207 10.96 19.85 4.76
CA ALA A 207 11.14 21.09 5.53
C ALA A 207 11.24 20.84 7.05
N ARG A 208 10.79 19.70 7.54
CA ARG A 208 10.94 19.23 8.93
C ARG A 208 12.18 18.37 9.16
N GLY A 209 13.09 18.33 8.18
CA GLY A 209 14.38 17.64 8.29
C GLY A 209 14.29 16.11 8.17
N ARG A 210 13.26 15.58 7.50
CA ARG A 210 13.14 14.15 7.23
C ARG A 210 13.03 13.84 5.75
N GLU A 211 13.86 12.91 5.29
CA GLU A 211 13.77 12.29 3.97
C GLU A 211 13.13 10.91 4.14
N LEU A 212 11.83 10.81 3.94
CA LEU A 212 11.08 9.57 3.98
C LEU A 212 10.56 9.27 2.57
N PRO A 213 10.86 8.11 1.96
CA PRO A 213 10.24 7.71 0.71
C PRO A 213 8.71 7.66 0.87
N ILE A 214 7.99 8.43 0.06
CA ILE A 214 6.52 8.45 0.07
C ILE A 214 6.03 7.88 -1.25
N ILE A 215 5.36 6.74 -1.22
CA ILE A 215 4.81 6.08 -2.40
C ILE A 215 3.38 6.58 -2.60
N PRO A 216 3.06 7.25 -3.72
CA PRO A 216 1.70 7.68 -4.01
C PRO A 216 0.76 6.49 -4.22
N GLY A 217 -0.37 6.51 -3.53
CA GLY A 217 -1.47 5.57 -3.69
C GLY A 217 -2.43 6.02 -4.78
N LEU A 218 -2.65 5.20 -5.79
CA LEU A 218 -3.55 5.48 -6.90
C LEU A 218 -4.66 4.44 -6.98
N MET A 219 -5.89 4.93 -7.19
CA MET A 219 -7.06 4.10 -7.43
C MET A 219 -7.66 4.42 -8.80
N PRO A 220 -7.43 3.57 -9.84
CA PRO A 220 -8.10 3.75 -11.12
C PRO A 220 -9.62 3.69 -10.95
N VAL A 221 -10.32 4.74 -11.34
CA VAL A 221 -11.78 4.83 -11.19
C VAL A 221 -12.43 3.93 -12.25
N THR A 222 -13.25 2.99 -11.82
CA THR A 222 -13.99 2.07 -12.71
C THR A 222 -15.49 2.16 -12.55
N ASN A 223 -15.94 2.95 -11.56
CA ASN A 223 -17.35 3.13 -11.26
C ASN A 223 -17.54 4.45 -10.47
N VAL A 224 -18.40 5.34 -10.96
CA VAL A 224 -18.64 6.67 -10.35
C VAL A 224 -19.24 6.56 -8.95
N ARG A 225 -20.19 5.62 -8.72
CA ARG A 225 -20.78 5.42 -7.40
C ARG A 225 -19.76 4.89 -6.38
N GLN A 226 -18.84 4.03 -6.83
CA GLN A 226 -17.76 3.53 -5.99
C GLN A 226 -16.81 4.67 -5.62
N LEU A 227 -16.46 5.55 -6.56
CA LEU A 227 -15.66 6.73 -6.28
C LEU A 227 -16.34 7.61 -5.22
N ALA A 228 -17.62 7.96 -5.41
CA ALA A 228 -18.38 8.76 -4.44
C ALA A 228 -18.35 8.14 -3.03
N ARG A 229 -18.53 6.81 -2.93
CA ARG A 229 -18.46 6.10 -1.64
C ARG A 229 -17.05 6.13 -1.04
N MET A 230 -16.01 5.97 -1.85
CA MET A 230 -14.62 5.98 -1.37
C MET A 230 -14.21 7.38 -0.91
N THR A 231 -14.62 8.43 -1.62
CA THR A 231 -14.36 9.83 -1.22
C THR A 231 -15.10 10.20 0.06
N GLU A 232 -16.36 9.78 0.21
CA GLU A 232 -17.12 9.94 1.47
C GLU A 232 -16.38 9.29 2.65
N LEU A 233 -15.89 8.06 2.47
CA LEU A 233 -15.18 7.31 3.51
C LEU A 233 -13.77 7.83 3.81
N SER A 234 -13.06 8.33 2.82
CA SER A 234 -11.67 8.81 2.99
C SER A 234 -11.58 10.30 3.30
N GLY A 235 -12.66 11.06 3.07
CA GLY A 235 -12.67 12.52 3.15
C GLY A 235 -11.82 13.19 2.07
N GLN A 236 -11.40 12.46 1.03
CA GLN A 236 -10.55 13.00 -0.02
C GLN A 236 -11.36 13.79 -1.06
N PRO A 237 -10.95 15.02 -1.42
CA PRO A 237 -11.67 15.81 -2.41
C PRO A 237 -11.45 15.23 -3.81
N VAL A 238 -12.49 15.25 -4.64
CA VAL A 238 -12.39 15.00 -6.07
C VAL A 238 -12.33 16.35 -6.80
N PRO A 239 -11.26 16.66 -7.55
CA PRO A 239 -11.19 17.86 -8.35
C PRO A 239 -12.32 17.93 -9.37
N LYS A 240 -12.78 19.15 -9.63
CA LYS A 240 -13.94 19.38 -10.52
C LYS A 240 -13.71 18.83 -11.95
N ASP A 241 -12.53 18.98 -12.50
CA ASP A 241 -12.16 18.45 -13.81
C ASP A 241 -12.21 16.92 -13.87
N VAL A 242 -11.83 16.24 -12.78
CA VAL A 242 -11.93 14.78 -12.65
C VAL A 242 -13.40 14.34 -12.58
N SER A 243 -14.22 15.00 -11.74
CA SER A 243 -15.65 14.69 -11.67
C SER A 243 -16.37 14.98 -12.99
N ASP A 244 -16.13 16.12 -13.62
CA ASP A 244 -16.74 16.49 -14.91
C ASP A 244 -16.43 15.45 -16.02
N ARG A 245 -15.17 14.97 -16.09
CA ARG A 245 -14.76 13.93 -17.07
C ARG A 245 -15.48 12.60 -16.84
N LEU A 246 -15.68 12.21 -15.59
CA LEU A 246 -16.34 10.95 -15.23
C LEU A 246 -17.87 11.06 -15.39
N GLU A 247 -18.46 12.19 -15.00
CA GLU A 247 -19.89 12.45 -15.14
C GLU A 247 -20.33 12.52 -16.60
N ALA A 248 -19.47 13.05 -17.49
CA ALA A 248 -19.75 13.12 -18.93
C ALA A 248 -19.96 11.74 -19.58
N VAL A 249 -19.47 10.67 -18.96
CA VAL A 249 -19.59 9.29 -19.44
C VAL A 249 -20.36 8.39 -18.46
N ASP A 250 -20.97 8.96 -17.43
CA ASP A 250 -21.77 8.17 -16.47
C ASP A 250 -22.96 7.50 -17.19
N GLY A 251 -23.18 6.23 -16.88
CA GLY A 251 -24.14 5.38 -17.59
C GLY A 251 -23.52 4.41 -18.57
N ASP A 252 -22.28 4.62 -19.02
CA ASP A 252 -21.49 3.66 -19.79
C ASP A 252 -20.31 3.13 -18.96
N PRO A 253 -20.40 1.93 -18.38
CA PRO A 253 -19.33 1.38 -17.54
C PRO A 253 -17.99 1.17 -18.27
N ALA A 254 -18.00 0.99 -19.59
CA ALA A 254 -16.78 0.83 -20.37
C ALA A 254 -16.09 2.20 -20.53
N ALA A 255 -16.85 3.24 -20.88
CA ALA A 255 -16.34 4.60 -21.00
C ALA A 255 -15.86 5.16 -19.65
N VAL A 256 -16.60 4.93 -18.54
CA VAL A 256 -16.15 5.32 -17.19
C VAL A 256 -14.79 4.68 -16.85
N ARG A 257 -14.62 3.38 -17.16
CA ARG A 257 -13.33 2.71 -16.90
C ARG A 257 -12.22 3.29 -17.78
N GLU A 258 -12.48 3.57 -19.06
CA GLU A 258 -11.48 4.15 -19.97
C GLU A 258 -11.01 5.51 -19.46
N VAL A 259 -11.95 6.41 -19.14
CA VAL A 259 -11.66 7.74 -18.58
C VAL A 259 -10.92 7.62 -17.23
N GLY A 260 -11.34 6.70 -16.35
CA GLY A 260 -10.68 6.50 -15.07
C GLY A 260 -9.26 5.94 -15.19
N VAL A 261 -9.00 5.08 -16.17
CA VAL A 261 -7.64 4.61 -16.51
C VAL A 261 -6.80 5.75 -17.04
N GLN A 262 -7.36 6.60 -17.92
CA GLN A 262 -6.66 7.77 -18.46
C GLN A 262 -6.26 8.74 -17.33
N ILE A 263 -7.18 9.10 -16.44
CA ILE A 263 -6.90 9.97 -15.28
C ILE A 263 -5.78 9.38 -14.41
N ALA A 264 -5.86 8.09 -14.08
CA ALA A 264 -4.85 7.43 -13.27
C ALA A 264 -3.48 7.36 -13.98
N THR A 265 -3.46 7.19 -15.32
CA THR A 265 -2.24 7.20 -16.13
C THR A 265 -1.58 8.58 -16.12
N GLU A 266 -2.36 9.63 -16.39
CA GLU A 266 -1.89 11.03 -16.39
C GLU A 266 -1.28 11.41 -15.02
N LEU A 267 -1.97 11.07 -13.93
CA LEU A 267 -1.49 11.33 -12.58
C LEU A 267 -0.21 10.53 -12.28
N ALA A 268 -0.15 9.24 -12.62
CA ALA A 268 1.02 8.41 -12.41
C ALA A 268 2.25 8.93 -13.19
N GLN A 269 2.08 9.33 -14.45
CA GLN A 269 3.14 9.92 -15.27
C GLN A 269 3.67 11.21 -14.66
N SER A 270 2.78 12.10 -14.22
CA SER A 270 3.17 13.35 -13.57
C SER A 270 3.93 13.09 -12.26
N LEU A 271 3.45 12.19 -11.41
CA LEU A 271 4.12 11.85 -10.15
C LEU A 271 5.51 11.24 -10.36
N LEU A 272 5.66 10.34 -11.33
CA LEU A 272 6.96 9.75 -11.66
C LEU A 272 7.92 10.78 -12.24
N ALA A 273 7.45 11.71 -13.08
CA ALA A 273 8.26 12.81 -13.60
C ALA A 273 8.76 13.75 -12.48
N GLU A 274 7.98 13.93 -11.40
CA GLU A 274 8.33 14.70 -10.21
C GLU A 274 9.17 13.91 -9.18
N GLY A 275 9.63 12.70 -9.56
CA GLY A 275 10.55 11.90 -8.77
C GLY A 275 9.88 11.08 -7.66
N ALA A 276 8.60 10.75 -7.78
CA ALA A 276 7.98 9.77 -6.88
C ALA A 276 8.73 8.42 -6.98
N PRO A 277 9.02 7.74 -5.84
CA PRO A 277 9.83 6.53 -5.84
C PRO A 277 9.14 5.31 -6.46
N GLY A 278 7.86 5.44 -6.78
CA GLY A 278 7.03 4.39 -7.37
C GLY A 278 5.55 4.70 -7.26
N ILE A 279 4.71 3.72 -7.55
CA ILE A 279 3.24 3.83 -7.48
C ILE A 279 2.67 2.63 -6.72
N HIS A 280 1.73 2.88 -5.84
CA HIS A 280 0.96 1.88 -5.12
C HIS A 280 -0.49 1.86 -5.63
N PHE A 281 -0.89 0.80 -6.31
CA PHE A 281 -2.22 0.70 -6.89
C PHE A 281 -3.21 0.05 -5.94
N ILE A 282 -4.28 0.76 -5.59
CA ILE A 282 -5.44 0.25 -4.87
C ILE A 282 -6.33 -0.48 -5.88
N THR A 283 -6.25 -1.82 -5.91
CA THR A 283 -6.81 -2.63 -7.00
C THR A 283 -8.30 -2.94 -6.84
N MET A 284 -8.86 -2.77 -5.66
CA MET A 284 -10.22 -3.25 -5.32
C MET A 284 -10.45 -4.72 -5.70
N ASN A 285 -9.41 -5.56 -5.58
CA ASN A 285 -9.36 -6.97 -5.99
C ASN A 285 -9.69 -7.19 -7.48
N ARG A 286 -9.38 -6.22 -8.34
CA ARG A 286 -9.60 -6.30 -9.79
C ARG A 286 -8.35 -5.81 -10.54
N SER A 287 -7.90 -6.60 -11.52
CA SER A 287 -6.69 -6.30 -12.27
C SER A 287 -6.86 -5.48 -13.56
N PRO A 288 -8.00 -5.49 -14.29
CA PRO A 288 -8.02 -4.97 -15.65
C PRO A 288 -7.62 -3.50 -15.77
N ALA A 289 -8.19 -2.61 -14.95
CA ALA A 289 -7.86 -1.18 -15.00
C ALA A 289 -6.41 -0.90 -14.56
N THR A 290 -5.94 -1.58 -13.53
CA THR A 290 -4.57 -1.48 -13.03
C THR A 290 -3.55 -1.93 -14.09
N LEU A 291 -3.81 -3.05 -14.78
CA LEU A 291 -2.94 -3.52 -15.86
C LEU A 291 -2.94 -2.56 -17.05
N GLN A 292 -4.08 -1.95 -17.36
CA GLN A 292 -4.17 -0.97 -18.44
C GLN A 292 -3.35 0.30 -18.13
N VAL A 293 -3.37 0.77 -16.87
CA VAL A 293 -2.47 1.86 -16.44
C VAL A 293 -1.01 1.43 -16.51
N TRP A 294 -0.69 0.21 -16.07
CA TRP A 294 0.65 -0.37 -16.18
C TRP A 294 1.15 -0.34 -17.64
N ASP A 295 0.35 -0.83 -18.58
CA ASP A 295 0.68 -0.87 -20.00
C ASP A 295 0.88 0.54 -20.57
N ASN A 296 0.00 1.48 -20.22
CA ASN A 296 0.08 2.88 -20.66
C ASN A 296 1.34 3.60 -20.14
N LEU A 297 1.85 3.21 -18.98
CA LEU A 297 3.10 3.74 -18.41
C LEU A 297 4.35 3.15 -19.07
N GLY A 298 4.21 2.15 -19.94
CA GLY A 298 5.34 1.48 -20.59
C GLY A 298 6.24 0.75 -19.59
N LEU A 299 5.70 0.29 -18.46
CA LEU A 299 6.46 -0.39 -17.44
C LEU A 299 6.74 -1.83 -17.87
N GLU A 300 8.00 -2.21 -17.88
CA GLU A 300 8.41 -3.59 -18.09
C GLU A 300 8.39 -4.35 -16.75
N ALA A 301 8.03 -5.63 -16.79
CA ALA A 301 8.15 -6.51 -15.62
C ALA A 301 9.58 -6.44 -15.08
N ALA A 302 9.74 -6.21 -13.78
CA ALA A 302 11.04 -6.13 -13.17
C ALA A 302 11.72 -7.50 -13.32
N GLN A 303 12.82 -7.60 -14.08
CA GLN A 303 13.64 -8.81 -14.13
C GLN A 303 14.40 -8.95 -12.80
N TRP A 304 13.72 -9.47 -11.79
CA TRP A 304 14.31 -9.87 -10.52
C TRP A 304 15.04 -11.20 -10.74
N GLY A 305 16.33 -11.16 -11.13
CA GLY A 305 17.06 -12.41 -11.28
C GLY A 305 18.29 -12.42 -12.17
N ALA A 306 18.62 -11.36 -12.88
CA ALA A 306 19.96 -11.21 -13.39
C ALA A 306 20.83 -10.58 -12.29
N ALA A 307 21.26 -11.38 -11.30
CA ALA A 307 22.43 -11.04 -10.51
C ALA A 307 23.53 -10.69 -11.51
N ALA A 308 23.98 -9.43 -11.51
CA ALA A 308 25.26 -9.10 -12.13
C ALA A 308 26.26 -10.14 -11.59
N ALA A 309 26.80 -10.98 -12.48
CA ALA A 309 27.83 -11.93 -12.13
C ALA A 309 28.94 -11.11 -11.45
N VAL A 310 29.13 -11.34 -10.15
CA VAL A 310 30.29 -10.83 -9.44
C VAL A 310 31.49 -11.41 -10.21
N PRO A 311 32.39 -10.59 -10.77
CA PRO A 311 33.58 -11.13 -11.42
C PRO A 311 34.36 -11.92 -10.37
N ASP A 312 34.64 -13.17 -10.67
CA ASP A 312 35.46 -14.08 -9.85
C ASP A 312 36.84 -13.45 -9.66
N PRO A 313 37.29 -13.10 -8.43
CA PRO A 313 38.57 -12.45 -8.22
C PRO A 313 39.76 -13.39 -8.25
N VAL A 314 39.60 -14.63 -8.73
CA VAL A 314 40.67 -15.59 -8.80
C VAL A 314 40.83 -16.17 -10.21
N ARG A 315 41.37 -15.37 -11.12
CA ARG A 315 42.18 -15.82 -12.28
C ARG A 315 43.12 -14.71 -12.69
N SER A 316 44.23 -14.62 -12.04
CA SER A 316 45.51 -14.12 -12.60
C SER A 316 46.65 -14.87 -11.96
#